data_d2b938d1d36545cc9ec1f12b31aa7a69
#
_entry.id   d2b938d1d36545cc9ec1f12b31aa7a69
#
_cell.length_a   1.000
_cell.length_b   1.000
_cell.length_c   1.000
_cell.angle_alpha   90.00
_cell.angle_beta   90.00
_cell.angle_gamma   90.00
#
_symmetry.space_group_name_H-M   'P 1'
#
loop_
_entity.id
_entity.type
_entity.pdbx_description
1 polymer ?
#
loop_
_entity_poly.entity_id
_entity_poly.type
_entity_poly.pdbx_seq_one_letter_code
_entity_poly.pdbx_strand_id
1 'polypeptide(L)'
;MSNPLRDARDRRLNRIAGPGALVFFGITGDLARKKLMPAVYDLANRGLLPPNFAIVGFGRRDWTAQDFADQAREWILASARTPFNETVFAQLAAGMRFISGAFDDDGAYEQLAATLDELAESRSTGRNHAFYLSIPPSWFEVVCQKLSEHKLAQDKNPGWERVVIEKPFGHDLASARELNSIVESVFPPDAVFRIDHYLGKETVQNLLALRFGNQMFEPLWNNKYVDHVQITMAEDIGIGGRASYYDGVGAARDVIQNHLLQLLALTAMEEPISFDADHLRSEKEKVLTAVKLPEDLGAASARGQYTSGWQGAEEVVGFLDEEGFNPKSNTETYAAVKLEINTRRWSGVPFYLRAGKRLGRRVTEIAVVFKKAPNLLFTDHEDDEFGQNAFVIRVQPDEGATIRFSSKVPGTQMEIRDVTMDFGYGNAFTESSPEAYERLILDVLLGEPPLFPRHEEVEQSWRILDPFEEYWAALPTQPDPYAPGSWGPESSDELMAKDGRTWRRP
;
A
#
# COMPACT_ATOMS: atom_id res chain seq x y z
N MET A 1 6.35 -22.34 24.14
CA MET A 1 5.34 -23.20 24.81
C MET A 1 3.98 -22.66 24.43
N SER A 2 3.12 -23.47 23.84
CA SER A 2 1.73 -23.06 23.56
C SER A 2 1.01 -22.82 24.90
N ASN A 3 0.24 -21.75 24.97
CA ASN A 3 -0.60 -21.50 26.15
C ASN A 3 -1.65 -22.61 26.25
N PRO A 4 -1.64 -23.46 27.29
CA PRO A 4 -2.55 -24.61 27.41
C PRO A 4 -4.02 -24.18 27.57
N LEU A 5 -4.31 -22.90 27.81
CA LEU A 5 -5.66 -22.36 27.92
C LEU A 5 -6.21 -21.87 26.59
N ARG A 6 -5.45 -21.98 25.50
CA ARG A 6 -5.87 -21.56 24.16
C ARG A 6 -6.28 -22.77 23.33
N ASP A 7 -7.51 -22.76 22.84
CA ASP A 7 -7.95 -23.73 21.82
C ASP A 7 -7.31 -23.37 20.49
N ALA A 8 -6.46 -24.24 19.96
CA ALA A 8 -5.81 -24.06 18.65
C ALA A 8 -6.81 -23.97 17.47
N ARG A 9 -8.09 -24.32 17.69
CA ARG A 9 -9.15 -24.22 16.69
C ARG A 9 -9.91 -22.90 16.76
N ASP A 10 -9.69 -22.07 17.79
CA ASP A 10 -10.33 -20.77 17.89
C ASP A 10 -9.63 -19.77 16.95
N ARG A 11 -10.21 -19.57 15.78
CA ARG A 11 -9.72 -18.64 14.77
C ARG A 11 -9.72 -17.16 15.20
N ARG A 12 -10.36 -16.85 16.32
CA ARG A 12 -10.34 -15.50 16.94
C ARG A 12 -9.06 -15.28 17.76
N LEU A 13 -8.31 -16.35 18.06
CA LEU A 13 -7.04 -16.23 18.75
C LEU A 13 -6.01 -15.57 17.84
N ASN A 14 -5.33 -14.57 18.38
CA ASN A 14 -4.23 -13.90 17.69
C ASN A 14 -3.18 -14.92 17.26
N ARG A 15 -2.76 -14.81 16.03
CA ARG A 15 -1.66 -15.61 15.47
C ARG A 15 -0.37 -15.10 16.07
N ILE A 16 0.41 -15.95 16.69
CA ILE A 16 1.67 -15.59 17.39
C ILE A 16 2.81 -16.08 16.53
N ALA A 17 3.78 -15.20 16.25
CA ALA A 17 5.00 -15.57 15.55
C ALA A 17 5.80 -16.63 16.32
N GLY A 18 6.44 -17.54 15.60
CA GLY A 18 7.40 -18.48 16.17
C GLY A 18 8.73 -17.81 16.54
N PRO A 19 9.67 -18.56 17.11
CA PRO A 19 11.03 -18.09 17.36
C PRO A 19 11.68 -17.62 16.05
N GLY A 20 12.44 -16.51 16.10
CA GLY A 20 13.12 -15.98 14.94
C GLY A 20 13.90 -14.71 15.22
N ALA A 21 14.68 -14.29 14.25
CA ALA A 21 15.39 -13.02 14.23
C ALA A 21 14.95 -12.18 13.03
N LEU A 22 14.73 -10.91 13.26
CA LEU A 22 14.43 -9.92 12.22
C LEU A 22 15.65 -9.00 12.05
N VAL A 23 16.27 -9.06 10.88
CA VAL A 23 17.46 -8.30 10.52
C VAL A 23 17.03 -7.11 9.68
N PHE A 24 17.28 -5.90 10.15
CA PHE A 24 16.95 -4.67 9.44
C PHE A 24 18.18 -4.07 8.76
N PHE A 25 18.28 -4.17 7.47
CA PHE A 25 19.22 -3.38 6.68
C PHE A 25 18.71 -1.94 6.56
N GLY A 26 19.56 -0.96 6.93
CA GLY A 26 19.16 0.45 6.92
C GLY A 26 18.29 0.86 8.11
N ILE A 27 18.49 0.23 9.29
CA ILE A 27 17.72 0.49 10.52
C ILE A 27 17.73 1.97 10.96
N THR A 28 18.73 2.75 10.56
CA THR A 28 18.84 4.18 10.90
C THR A 28 18.00 5.10 10.00
N GLY A 29 17.29 4.55 9.03
CA GLY A 29 16.42 5.26 8.11
C GLY A 29 15.09 5.72 8.74
N ASP A 30 14.40 6.64 8.05
CA ASP A 30 13.14 7.22 8.53
C ASP A 30 12.01 6.19 8.64
N LEU A 31 11.94 5.23 7.70
CA LEU A 31 10.93 4.18 7.72
C LEU A 31 11.09 3.31 8.98
N ALA A 32 12.33 2.88 9.25
CA ALA A 32 12.62 2.05 10.41
C ALA A 32 12.26 2.77 11.73
N ARG A 33 12.63 4.05 11.83
CA ARG A 33 12.36 4.87 13.02
C ARG A 33 10.88 5.14 13.25
N LYS A 34 10.16 5.54 12.20
CA LYS A 34 8.77 6.03 12.30
C LYS A 34 7.73 4.92 12.21
N LYS A 35 8.08 3.76 11.63
CA LYS A 35 7.13 2.70 11.32
C LYS A 35 7.56 1.32 11.81
N LEU A 36 8.76 0.83 11.40
CA LEU A 36 9.09 -0.58 11.62
C LEU A 36 9.37 -0.90 13.09
N MET A 37 10.22 -0.12 13.76
CA MET A 37 10.52 -0.35 15.19
C MET A 37 9.29 -0.16 16.09
N PRO A 38 8.46 0.89 15.92
CA PRO A 38 7.19 1.00 16.62
C PRO A 38 6.26 -0.20 16.39
N ALA A 39 6.12 -0.67 15.13
CA ALA A 39 5.28 -1.82 14.80
C ALA A 39 5.76 -3.12 15.45
N VAL A 40 7.07 -3.38 15.47
CA VAL A 40 7.66 -4.54 16.16
C VAL A 40 7.38 -4.46 17.67
N TYR A 41 7.51 -3.28 18.26
CA TYR A 41 7.19 -3.08 19.67
C TYR A 41 5.68 -3.31 19.94
N ASP A 42 4.79 -2.76 19.12
CA ASP A 42 3.35 -2.94 19.27
C ASP A 42 2.95 -4.42 19.17
N LEU A 43 3.57 -5.18 18.25
CA LEU A 43 3.40 -6.64 18.16
C LEU A 43 3.85 -7.34 19.45
N ALA A 44 5.01 -6.98 19.99
CA ALA A 44 5.50 -7.57 21.24
C ALA A 44 4.60 -7.22 22.43
N ASN A 45 4.16 -5.96 22.52
CA ASN A 45 3.30 -5.48 23.61
C ASN A 45 1.89 -6.12 23.57
N ARG A 46 1.41 -6.49 22.37
CA ARG A 46 0.18 -7.29 22.17
C ARG A 46 0.38 -8.79 22.41
N GLY A 47 1.60 -9.25 22.71
CA GLY A 47 1.94 -10.65 22.93
C GLY A 47 1.94 -11.50 21.65
N LEU A 48 2.17 -10.89 20.49
CA LEU A 48 2.20 -11.53 19.18
C LEU A 48 3.62 -11.99 18.77
N LEU A 49 4.65 -11.52 19.48
CA LEU A 49 6.02 -12.00 19.35
C LEU A 49 6.43 -12.83 20.60
N PRO A 50 7.27 -13.87 20.43
CA PRO A 50 7.77 -14.64 21.57
C PRO A 50 8.76 -13.80 22.39
N PRO A 51 8.87 -14.03 23.72
CA PRO A 51 9.76 -13.26 24.59
C PRO A 51 11.24 -13.31 24.20
N ASN A 52 11.65 -14.34 23.47
CA ASN A 52 13.00 -14.57 22.99
C ASN A 52 13.23 -14.11 21.55
N PHE A 53 12.30 -13.33 20.99
CA PHE A 53 12.45 -12.74 19.67
C PHE A 53 13.69 -11.85 19.59
N ALA A 54 14.44 -11.90 18.48
CA ALA A 54 15.65 -11.13 18.29
C ALA A 54 15.51 -10.09 17.17
N ILE A 55 16.20 -8.96 17.33
CA ILE A 55 16.25 -7.88 16.35
C ILE A 55 17.71 -7.54 16.11
N VAL A 56 18.13 -7.56 14.84
CA VAL A 56 19.48 -7.18 14.45
C VAL A 56 19.40 -5.94 13.56
N GLY A 57 19.96 -4.83 14.01
CA GLY A 57 20.13 -3.63 13.19
C GLY A 57 21.43 -3.73 12.37
N PHE A 58 21.39 -3.43 11.08
CA PHE A 58 22.55 -3.35 10.21
C PHE A 58 22.67 -1.95 9.59
N GLY A 59 23.83 -1.30 9.76
CA GLY A 59 24.04 0.05 9.22
C GLY A 59 25.40 0.61 9.51
N ARG A 60 25.71 1.78 8.93
CA ARG A 60 27.04 2.42 8.98
C ARG A 60 27.38 3.17 10.29
N ARG A 61 26.45 3.21 11.23
CA ARG A 61 26.70 3.85 12.54
C ARG A 61 27.62 2.95 13.37
N ASP A 62 28.52 3.57 14.11
CA ASP A 62 29.34 2.85 15.09
C ASP A 62 28.55 2.79 16.43
N TRP A 63 27.55 1.91 16.45
CA TRP A 63 26.68 1.70 17.60
C TRP A 63 26.92 0.37 18.26
N THR A 64 26.92 0.39 19.59
CA THR A 64 26.78 -0.82 20.40
C THR A 64 25.33 -1.32 20.39
N ALA A 65 25.10 -2.52 20.90
CA ALA A 65 23.73 -3.02 21.13
C ALA A 65 22.95 -2.11 22.10
N GLN A 66 23.62 -1.48 23.07
CA GLN A 66 22.97 -0.55 23.99
C GLN A 66 22.59 0.76 23.30
N ASP A 67 23.47 1.34 22.47
CA ASP A 67 23.14 2.56 21.70
C ASP A 67 21.93 2.32 20.79
N PHE A 68 21.87 1.15 20.15
CA PHE A 68 20.72 0.78 19.33
C PHE A 68 19.44 0.63 20.17
N ALA A 69 19.50 -0.01 21.32
CA ALA A 69 18.35 -0.15 22.22
C ALA A 69 17.85 1.22 22.72
N ASP A 70 18.76 2.14 23.08
CA ASP A 70 18.39 3.47 23.53
C ASP A 70 17.72 4.28 22.41
N GLN A 71 18.24 4.23 21.21
CA GLN A 71 17.62 4.87 20.04
C GLN A 71 16.26 4.23 19.69
N ALA A 72 16.15 2.91 19.72
CA ALA A 72 14.89 2.21 19.50
C ALA A 72 13.83 2.63 20.52
N ARG A 73 14.23 2.82 21.77
CA ARG A 73 13.35 3.32 22.83
C ARG A 73 12.77 4.70 22.51
N GLU A 74 13.61 5.63 22.06
CA GLU A 74 13.16 6.96 21.65
C GLU A 74 12.14 6.89 20.50
N TRP A 75 12.42 6.08 19.47
CA TRP A 75 11.52 5.92 18.32
C TRP A 75 10.18 5.30 18.69
N ILE A 76 10.21 4.30 19.58
CA ILE A 76 9.00 3.64 20.09
C ILE A 76 8.16 4.63 20.91
N LEU A 77 8.77 5.36 21.83
CA LEU A 77 8.09 6.38 22.63
C LEU A 77 7.42 7.46 21.77
N ALA A 78 8.05 7.81 20.64
CA ALA A 78 7.54 8.84 19.73
C ALA A 78 6.40 8.35 18.83
N SER A 79 6.30 7.04 18.51
CA SER A 79 5.47 6.58 17.39
C SER A 79 4.67 5.30 17.65
N ALA A 80 4.87 4.58 18.76
CA ALA A 80 4.09 3.38 19.07
C ALA A 80 2.62 3.73 19.36
N ARG A 81 1.74 2.82 19.00
CA ARG A 81 0.28 2.98 19.20
C ARG A 81 -0.21 2.40 20.51
N THR A 82 0.51 1.43 21.06
CA THR A 82 0.22 0.86 22.36
C THR A 82 0.96 1.63 23.48
N PRO A 83 0.42 1.71 24.69
CA PRO A 83 1.10 2.31 25.82
C PRO A 83 2.46 1.66 26.05
N PHE A 84 3.46 2.49 26.35
CA PHE A 84 4.82 1.99 26.60
C PHE A 84 4.89 1.16 27.88
N ASN A 85 5.49 -0.04 27.77
CA ASN A 85 5.67 -0.99 28.84
C ASN A 85 7.16 -1.34 28.99
N GLU A 86 7.77 -0.93 30.10
CA GLU A 86 9.19 -1.14 30.36
C GLU A 86 9.60 -2.63 30.36
N THR A 87 8.74 -3.52 30.86
CA THR A 87 9.05 -4.96 30.89
C THR A 87 9.10 -5.55 29.47
N VAL A 88 8.16 -5.18 28.61
CA VAL A 88 8.14 -5.62 27.22
C VAL A 88 9.33 -5.07 26.46
N PHE A 89 9.63 -3.78 26.65
CA PHE A 89 10.80 -3.17 26.03
C PHE A 89 12.11 -3.83 26.49
N ALA A 90 12.28 -4.08 27.78
CA ALA A 90 13.47 -4.74 28.31
C ALA A 90 13.67 -6.16 27.73
N GLN A 91 12.58 -6.91 27.51
CA GLN A 91 12.63 -8.22 26.85
C GLN A 91 13.09 -8.12 25.39
N LEU A 92 12.57 -7.13 24.64
CA LEU A 92 13.02 -6.87 23.26
C LEU A 92 14.47 -6.41 23.21
N ALA A 93 14.84 -5.45 24.06
CA ALA A 93 16.20 -4.89 24.14
C ALA A 93 17.25 -5.97 24.43
N ALA A 94 16.93 -6.94 25.27
CA ALA A 94 17.82 -8.08 25.53
C ALA A 94 18.14 -8.92 24.27
N GLY A 95 17.25 -8.88 23.25
CA GLY A 95 17.42 -9.54 21.97
C GLY A 95 17.97 -8.63 20.87
N MET A 96 18.26 -7.37 21.15
CA MET A 96 18.79 -6.43 20.16
C MET A 96 20.29 -6.60 19.99
N ARG A 97 20.74 -6.58 18.73
CA ARG A 97 22.14 -6.54 18.31
C ARG A 97 22.29 -5.50 17.22
N PHE A 98 23.49 -4.96 17.07
CA PHE A 98 23.80 -4.02 16.00
C PHE A 98 25.07 -4.45 15.27
N ILE A 99 25.03 -4.45 13.96
CA ILE A 99 26.15 -4.72 13.07
C ILE A 99 26.55 -3.41 12.39
N SER A 100 27.77 -2.95 12.70
CA SER A 100 28.34 -1.75 12.10
C SER A 100 29.09 -2.13 10.82
N GLY A 101 28.63 -1.64 9.68
CA GLY A 101 29.29 -1.88 8.39
C GLY A 101 28.56 -1.28 7.21
N ALA A 102 29.26 -1.20 6.08
CA ALA A 102 28.67 -0.87 4.79
C ALA A 102 27.97 -2.11 4.20
N PHE A 103 27.08 -1.91 3.23
CA PHE A 103 26.32 -3.03 2.64
C PHE A 103 27.17 -3.95 1.75
N ASP A 104 28.39 -3.56 1.43
CA ASP A 104 29.39 -4.31 0.66
C ASP A 104 30.57 -4.83 1.51
N ASP A 105 30.51 -4.66 2.85
CA ASP A 105 31.57 -5.03 3.78
C ASP A 105 31.45 -6.51 4.21
N ASP A 106 32.31 -7.38 3.68
CA ASP A 106 32.34 -8.82 4.01
C ASP A 106 32.50 -9.09 5.51
N GLY A 107 33.33 -8.28 6.21
CA GLY A 107 33.51 -8.43 7.65
C GLY A 107 32.22 -8.21 8.45
N ALA A 108 31.36 -7.30 7.99
CA ALA A 108 30.07 -7.08 8.60
C ALA A 108 29.11 -8.27 8.40
N TYR A 109 29.15 -8.95 7.25
CA TYR A 109 28.33 -10.16 7.03
C TYR A 109 28.88 -11.37 7.81
N GLU A 110 30.20 -11.51 7.97
CA GLU A 110 30.78 -12.52 8.88
C GLU A 110 30.31 -12.28 10.34
N GLN A 111 30.33 -11.03 10.77
CA GLN A 111 29.81 -10.66 12.10
C GLN A 111 28.31 -10.91 12.20
N LEU A 112 27.50 -10.63 11.15
CA LEU A 112 26.08 -10.92 11.11
C LEU A 112 25.83 -12.43 11.26
N ALA A 113 26.55 -13.27 10.52
CA ALA A 113 26.44 -14.72 10.60
C ALA A 113 26.73 -15.22 12.03
N ALA A 114 27.85 -14.79 12.62
CA ALA A 114 28.23 -15.15 13.98
C ALA A 114 27.21 -14.68 15.03
N THR A 115 26.62 -13.47 14.83
CA THR A 115 25.58 -12.92 15.70
C THR A 115 24.28 -13.72 15.61
N LEU A 116 23.88 -14.14 14.43
CA LEU A 116 22.67 -14.97 14.24
C LEU A 116 22.85 -16.36 14.85
N ASP A 117 24.03 -16.96 14.76
CA ASP A 117 24.36 -18.22 15.44
C ASP A 117 24.34 -18.03 16.97
N GLU A 118 24.93 -16.97 17.50
CA GLU A 118 24.86 -16.63 18.95
C GLU A 118 23.40 -16.50 19.40
N LEU A 119 22.55 -15.81 18.65
CA LEU A 119 21.13 -15.64 18.98
C LEU A 119 20.35 -16.96 18.87
N ALA A 120 20.71 -17.83 17.94
CA ALA A 120 20.10 -19.16 17.84
C ALA A 120 20.38 -20.01 19.09
N GLU A 121 21.57 -19.92 19.66
CA GLU A 121 21.96 -20.63 20.89
C GLU A 121 21.41 -19.97 22.15
N SER A 122 21.64 -18.66 22.31
CA SER A 122 21.33 -17.93 23.55
C SER A 122 19.84 -17.63 23.71
N ARG A 123 19.11 -17.42 22.61
CA ARG A 123 17.69 -17.05 22.59
C ARG A 123 16.77 -18.08 21.92
N SER A 124 17.33 -19.18 21.42
CA SER A 124 16.56 -20.23 20.75
C SER A 124 15.71 -19.71 19.58
N THR A 125 16.30 -18.85 18.73
CA THR A 125 15.61 -18.28 17.56
C THR A 125 15.36 -19.31 16.45
N GLY A 126 15.91 -20.52 16.57
CA GLY A 126 15.64 -21.65 15.66
C GLY A 126 16.24 -21.51 14.26
N ARG A 127 17.20 -20.59 14.07
CA ARG A 127 17.77 -20.22 12.77
C ARG A 127 16.71 -19.75 11.77
N ASN A 128 15.67 -19.11 12.27
CA ASN A 128 14.63 -18.49 11.47
C ASN A 128 14.97 -17.02 11.28
N HIS A 129 15.18 -16.58 10.03
CA HIS A 129 15.65 -15.25 9.74
C HIS A 129 14.77 -14.54 8.73
N ALA A 130 14.31 -13.32 9.05
CA ALA A 130 13.72 -12.41 8.10
C ALA A 130 14.68 -11.24 7.85
N PHE A 131 15.07 -11.02 6.61
CA PHE A 131 15.94 -9.92 6.18
C PHE A 131 15.10 -8.80 5.61
N TYR A 132 15.00 -7.70 6.32
CA TYR A 132 14.19 -6.54 5.91
C TYR A 132 15.07 -5.49 5.24
N LEU A 133 14.88 -5.27 3.94
CA LEU A 133 15.66 -4.34 3.14
C LEU A 133 15.02 -2.94 3.15
N SER A 134 15.23 -2.17 4.23
CA SER A 134 14.83 -0.75 4.32
C SER A 134 15.94 0.16 3.80
N ILE A 135 16.39 -0.09 2.57
CA ILE A 135 17.53 0.52 1.91
C ILE A 135 17.15 0.97 0.49
N PRO A 136 17.94 1.86 -0.14
CA PRO A 136 17.73 2.21 -1.54
C PRO A 136 17.81 0.98 -2.46
N PRO A 137 16.96 0.89 -3.51
CA PRO A 137 16.92 -0.26 -4.43
C PRO A 137 18.27 -0.58 -5.08
N SER A 138 19.12 0.43 -5.30
CA SER A 138 20.47 0.24 -5.85
C SER A 138 21.39 -0.65 -5.00
N TRP A 139 21.01 -0.95 -3.76
CA TRP A 139 21.76 -1.84 -2.87
C TRP A 139 21.17 -3.25 -2.75
N PHE A 140 20.01 -3.51 -3.36
CA PHE A 140 19.34 -4.83 -3.22
C PHE A 140 20.21 -5.95 -3.78
N GLU A 141 20.79 -5.75 -4.96
CA GLU A 141 21.67 -6.74 -5.58
C GLU A 141 22.85 -7.09 -4.67
N VAL A 142 23.58 -6.07 -4.21
CA VAL A 142 24.76 -6.27 -3.35
C VAL A 142 24.38 -7.01 -2.08
N VAL A 143 23.30 -6.59 -1.40
CA VAL A 143 22.87 -7.23 -0.14
C VAL A 143 22.43 -8.68 -0.39
N CYS A 144 21.67 -8.95 -1.45
CA CYS A 144 21.24 -10.31 -1.79
C CYS A 144 22.43 -11.21 -2.10
N GLN A 145 23.40 -10.73 -2.90
CA GLN A 145 24.64 -11.47 -3.21
C GLN A 145 25.44 -11.76 -1.94
N LYS A 146 25.65 -10.75 -1.07
CA LYS A 146 26.36 -10.92 0.19
C LYS A 146 25.67 -11.91 1.13
N LEU A 147 24.34 -11.87 1.24
CA LEU A 147 23.59 -12.86 2.02
C LEU A 147 23.81 -14.29 1.50
N SER A 148 23.87 -14.46 0.18
CA SER A 148 24.18 -15.74 -0.44
C SER A 148 25.62 -16.19 -0.22
N GLU A 149 26.62 -15.30 -0.47
CA GLU A 149 28.06 -15.57 -0.31
C GLU A 149 28.40 -16.00 1.13
N HIS A 150 27.82 -15.35 2.11
CA HIS A 150 28.00 -15.64 3.54
C HIS A 150 27.07 -16.72 4.08
N LYS A 151 26.34 -17.42 3.23
CA LYS A 151 25.44 -18.54 3.57
C LYS A 151 24.31 -18.17 4.54
N LEU A 152 23.86 -16.94 4.47
CA LEU A 152 22.75 -16.40 5.24
C LEU A 152 21.39 -16.58 4.54
N ALA A 153 21.42 -16.99 3.27
CA ALA A 153 20.25 -17.33 2.45
C ALA A 153 20.55 -18.64 1.70
N GLN A 154 20.13 -19.77 2.25
CA GLN A 154 20.40 -21.11 1.67
C GLN A 154 19.24 -22.09 1.91
N ASP A 155 18.93 -22.90 0.88
CA ASP A 155 17.93 -23.97 0.89
C ASP A 155 18.15 -25.09 1.93
N LYS A 156 19.28 -25.11 2.62
CA LYS A 156 19.68 -26.19 3.55
C LYS A 156 19.66 -25.80 5.03
N ASN A 157 19.16 -24.64 5.36
CA ASN A 157 19.03 -24.23 6.74
C ASN A 157 17.85 -25.03 7.38
N PRO A 158 18.00 -25.57 8.60
CA PRO A 158 16.90 -26.21 9.31
C PRO A 158 15.77 -25.24 9.71
N GLY A 159 15.99 -23.92 9.61
CA GLY A 159 15.02 -22.86 9.79
C GLY A 159 14.42 -22.38 8.46
N TRP A 160 13.75 -21.25 8.50
CA TRP A 160 13.28 -20.54 7.33
C TRP A 160 14.05 -19.21 7.14
N GLU A 161 14.26 -18.81 5.90
CA GLU A 161 14.89 -17.56 5.52
C GLU A 161 13.95 -16.81 4.58
N ARG A 162 13.68 -15.54 4.89
CA ARG A 162 12.74 -14.69 4.14
C ARG A 162 13.34 -13.34 3.90
N VAL A 163 13.07 -12.76 2.74
CA VAL A 163 13.47 -11.39 2.42
C VAL A 163 12.24 -10.51 2.27
N VAL A 164 12.33 -9.33 2.86
CA VAL A 164 11.29 -8.29 2.78
C VAL A 164 11.83 -7.11 1.99
N ILE A 165 11.11 -6.74 0.94
CA ILE A 165 11.50 -5.68 0.02
C ILE A 165 10.46 -4.57 0.06
N GLU A 166 10.92 -3.34 0.25
CA GLU A 166 10.12 -2.12 0.17
C GLU A 166 10.01 -1.60 -1.27
N LYS A 167 8.95 -0.84 -1.53
CA LYS A 167 8.85 -0.07 -2.77
C LYS A 167 9.97 0.99 -2.85
N PRO A 168 10.39 1.38 -4.07
CA PRO A 168 9.87 1.00 -5.38
C PRO A 168 10.40 -0.36 -5.88
N PHE A 169 9.54 -1.09 -6.59
CA PHE A 169 9.90 -2.35 -7.26
C PHE A 169 10.28 -2.06 -8.71
N GLY A 170 11.47 -1.48 -8.91
CA GLY A 170 11.87 -0.91 -10.18
C GLY A 170 11.29 0.49 -10.43
N HIS A 171 11.61 1.07 -11.58
CA HIS A 171 11.09 2.35 -12.08
C HIS A 171 10.40 2.22 -13.45
N ASP A 172 10.48 1.02 -14.05
CA ASP A 172 9.83 0.55 -15.26
C ASP A 172 9.78 -0.99 -15.26
N LEU A 173 9.18 -1.59 -16.29
CA LEU A 173 9.06 -3.04 -16.41
C LEU A 173 10.44 -3.73 -16.51
N ALA A 174 11.41 -3.13 -17.19
CA ALA A 174 12.74 -3.71 -17.37
C ALA A 174 13.48 -3.82 -16.04
N SER A 175 13.55 -2.72 -15.29
CA SER A 175 14.20 -2.68 -13.98
C SER A 175 13.46 -3.51 -12.92
N ALA A 176 12.13 -3.64 -13.01
CA ALA A 176 11.37 -4.53 -12.15
C ALA A 176 11.72 -5.99 -12.38
N ARG A 177 11.86 -6.42 -13.63
CA ARG A 177 12.31 -7.77 -14.00
C ARG A 177 13.74 -8.05 -13.56
N GLU A 178 14.65 -7.08 -13.72
CA GLU A 178 16.01 -7.19 -13.23
C GLU A 178 16.04 -7.39 -11.72
N LEU A 179 15.32 -6.55 -10.96
CA LEU A 179 15.19 -6.69 -9.51
C LEU A 179 14.63 -8.06 -9.11
N ASN A 180 13.57 -8.52 -9.78
CA ASN A 180 12.99 -9.83 -9.52
C ASN A 180 14.00 -10.95 -9.75
N SER A 181 14.75 -10.90 -10.87
CA SER A 181 15.79 -11.88 -11.20
C SER A 181 16.90 -11.93 -10.15
N ILE A 182 17.34 -10.76 -9.67
CA ILE A 182 18.38 -10.65 -8.63
C ILE A 182 17.89 -11.33 -7.33
N VAL A 183 16.73 -10.95 -6.85
CA VAL A 183 16.21 -11.44 -5.56
C VAL A 183 15.90 -12.93 -5.63
N GLU A 184 15.27 -13.39 -6.70
CA GLU A 184 14.86 -14.79 -6.87
C GLU A 184 16.02 -15.72 -7.25
N SER A 185 17.19 -15.17 -7.60
CA SER A 185 18.43 -15.95 -7.71
C SER A 185 18.96 -16.39 -6.34
N VAL A 186 18.54 -15.74 -5.26
CA VAL A 186 19.01 -15.97 -3.87
C VAL A 186 17.91 -16.57 -3.00
N PHE A 187 16.68 -16.08 -3.12
CA PHE A 187 15.53 -16.51 -2.32
C PHE A 187 14.46 -17.15 -3.20
N PRO A 188 13.88 -18.29 -2.81
CA PRO A 188 12.76 -18.85 -3.54
C PRO A 188 11.56 -17.90 -3.53
N PRO A 189 10.68 -17.93 -4.55
CA PRO A 189 9.59 -16.95 -4.70
C PRO A 189 8.63 -16.86 -3.51
N ASP A 190 8.42 -17.93 -2.78
CA ASP A 190 7.58 -17.99 -1.57
C ASP A 190 8.26 -17.42 -0.32
N ALA A 191 9.55 -17.20 -0.38
CA ALA A 191 10.33 -16.52 0.66
C ALA A 191 10.50 -15.01 0.42
N VAL A 192 9.98 -14.47 -0.69
CA VAL A 192 10.09 -13.05 -1.06
C VAL A 192 8.79 -12.31 -0.73
N PHE A 193 8.89 -11.35 0.18
CA PHE A 193 7.77 -10.53 0.67
C PHE A 193 7.91 -9.09 0.18
N ARG A 194 7.19 -8.73 -0.89
CA ARG A 194 7.15 -7.36 -1.44
C ARG A 194 6.09 -6.56 -0.68
N ILE A 195 6.48 -5.47 -0.04
CA ILE A 195 5.55 -4.67 0.77
C ILE A 195 4.83 -3.61 -0.07
N ASP A 196 3.53 -3.79 -0.21
CA ASP A 196 2.59 -2.70 -0.43
C ASP A 196 1.78 -2.49 0.85
N HIS A 197 2.10 -1.45 1.60
CA HIS A 197 1.50 -1.22 2.92
C HIS A 197 -0.03 -0.94 2.86
N TYR A 198 -0.59 -0.63 1.69
CA TYR A 198 -2.04 -0.51 1.52
C TYR A 198 -2.75 -1.85 1.69
N LEU A 199 -2.14 -2.95 1.26
CA LEU A 199 -2.69 -4.29 1.43
C LEU A 199 -2.76 -4.72 2.91
N GLY A 200 -1.91 -4.13 3.76
CA GLY A 200 -1.94 -4.34 5.21
C GLY A 200 -3.05 -3.58 5.94
N LYS A 201 -3.78 -2.65 5.28
CA LYS A 201 -4.85 -1.88 5.92
C LYS A 201 -6.11 -2.72 6.10
N GLU A 202 -6.73 -2.64 7.27
CA GLU A 202 -7.97 -3.38 7.60
C GLU A 202 -9.11 -3.07 6.61
N THR A 203 -9.26 -1.81 6.21
CA THR A 203 -10.29 -1.39 5.25
C THR A 203 -10.08 -1.94 3.84
N VAL A 204 -8.83 -2.17 3.44
CA VAL A 204 -8.53 -2.81 2.16
C VAL A 204 -8.86 -4.30 2.22
N GLN A 205 -8.53 -4.98 3.31
CA GLN A 205 -8.90 -6.38 3.52
C GLN A 205 -10.41 -6.54 3.67
N ASN A 206 -11.07 -5.57 4.29
CA ASN A 206 -12.53 -5.58 4.43
C ASN A 206 -13.28 -5.51 3.09
N LEU A 207 -12.66 -5.01 2.03
CA LEU A 207 -13.25 -5.06 0.69
C LEU A 207 -13.61 -6.51 0.30
N LEU A 208 -12.76 -7.48 0.66
CA LEU A 208 -13.00 -8.89 0.41
C LEU A 208 -14.19 -9.41 1.24
N ALA A 209 -14.25 -9.03 2.52
CA ALA A 209 -15.35 -9.39 3.41
C ALA A 209 -16.68 -8.75 2.96
N LEU A 210 -16.66 -7.48 2.55
CA LEU A 210 -17.85 -6.79 2.02
C LEU A 210 -18.36 -7.46 0.75
N ARG A 211 -17.48 -7.78 -0.20
CA ARG A 211 -17.86 -8.41 -1.46
C ARG A 211 -18.32 -9.84 -1.26
N PHE A 212 -17.49 -10.69 -0.69
CA PHE A 212 -17.68 -12.14 -0.69
C PHE A 212 -18.40 -12.68 0.55
N GLY A 213 -18.48 -11.90 1.62
CA GLY A 213 -19.26 -12.24 2.81
C GLY A 213 -20.72 -11.78 2.79
N ASN A 214 -21.15 -11.03 1.76
CA ASN A 214 -22.48 -10.42 1.72
C ASN A 214 -23.18 -10.64 0.37
N GLN A 215 -24.22 -11.47 0.37
CA GLN A 215 -24.99 -11.81 -0.82
C GLN A 215 -25.67 -10.61 -1.49
N MET A 216 -25.82 -9.50 -0.79
CA MET A 216 -26.46 -8.30 -1.35
C MET A 216 -25.54 -7.49 -2.27
N PHE A 217 -24.22 -7.62 -2.17
CA PHE A 217 -23.26 -6.82 -2.95
C PHE A 217 -22.75 -7.56 -4.20
N GLU A 218 -22.29 -8.78 -4.07
CA GLU A 218 -21.64 -9.51 -5.17
C GLU A 218 -22.49 -9.63 -6.45
N PRO A 219 -23.83 -9.89 -6.40
CA PRO A 219 -24.65 -9.93 -7.59
C PRO A 219 -24.72 -8.61 -8.36
N LEU A 220 -24.48 -7.48 -7.70
CA LEU A 220 -24.49 -6.15 -8.30
C LEU A 220 -23.11 -5.72 -8.82
N TRP A 221 -22.06 -6.47 -8.51
CA TRP A 221 -20.65 -6.12 -8.72
C TRP A 221 -20.17 -6.55 -10.12
N ASN A 222 -20.85 -6.02 -11.16
CA ASN A 222 -20.57 -6.37 -12.56
C ASN A 222 -21.14 -5.33 -13.54
N ASN A 223 -20.81 -5.48 -14.82
CA ASN A 223 -21.19 -4.55 -15.88
C ASN A 223 -22.70 -4.43 -16.18
N LYS A 224 -23.55 -5.26 -15.59
CA LYS A 224 -25.01 -5.10 -15.72
C LYS A 224 -25.49 -3.92 -14.89
N TYR A 225 -24.89 -3.69 -13.73
CA TYR A 225 -25.33 -2.72 -12.75
C TYR A 225 -24.36 -1.56 -12.54
N VAL A 226 -23.05 -1.83 -12.63
CA VAL A 226 -22.01 -0.80 -12.45
C VAL A 226 -21.85 0.02 -13.72
N ASP A 227 -21.86 1.34 -13.58
CA ASP A 227 -21.58 2.30 -14.65
C ASP A 227 -20.08 2.55 -14.78
N HIS A 228 -19.40 2.83 -13.68
CA HIS A 228 -17.96 3.03 -13.61
C HIS A 228 -17.42 2.87 -12.19
N VAL A 229 -16.10 2.77 -12.08
CA VAL A 229 -15.41 2.74 -10.80
C VAL A 229 -14.41 3.90 -10.75
N GLN A 230 -14.33 4.61 -9.61
CA GLN A 230 -13.31 5.63 -9.35
C GLN A 230 -12.46 5.21 -8.16
N ILE A 231 -11.14 5.26 -8.31
CA ILE A 231 -10.19 5.00 -7.23
C ILE A 231 -9.33 6.25 -7.06
N THR A 232 -9.48 6.92 -5.93
CA THR A 232 -8.81 8.18 -5.64
C THR A 232 -7.85 8.04 -4.47
N MET A 233 -6.61 8.52 -4.65
CA MET A 233 -5.68 8.78 -3.57
C MET A 233 -5.23 10.23 -3.62
N ALA A 234 -5.77 11.04 -2.73
CA ALA A 234 -5.46 12.46 -2.60
C ALA A 234 -4.64 12.72 -1.34
N GLU A 235 -3.61 13.53 -1.47
CA GLU A 235 -2.80 14.04 -0.39
C GLU A 235 -2.91 15.56 -0.33
N ASP A 236 -3.09 16.11 0.88
CA ASP A 236 -3.14 17.55 1.13
C ASP A 236 -1.77 18.18 1.37
N ILE A 237 -0.73 17.36 1.41
CA ILE A 237 0.66 17.79 1.58
C ILE A 237 1.38 17.89 0.23
N GLY A 238 2.42 18.74 0.17
CA GLY A 238 3.38 18.83 -0.95
C GLY A 238 4.49 17.79 -0.83
N ILE A 239 5.55 18.00 -1.63
CA ILE A 239 6.72 17.12 -1.63
C ILE A 239 7.59 17.34 -0.39
N GLY A 240 7.69 18.58 0.09
CA GLY A 240 8.61 18.95 1.16
C GLY A 240 10.06 18.64 0.78
N GLY A 241 10.95 18.50 1.74
CA GLY A 241 12.39 18.25 1.50
C GLY A 241 12.78 16.92 0.81
N ARG A 242 11.88 16.32 0.00
CA ARG A 242 12.12 15.05 -0.72
C ARG A 242 12.28 15.23 -2.22
N ALA A 243 12.72 16.43 -2.65
CA ALA A 243 12.89 16.76 -4.07
C ALA A 243 13.72 15.72 -4.83
N SER A 244 14.89 15.36 -4.31
CA SER A 244 15.82 14.41 -4.94
C SER A 244 15.25 12.99 -5.11
N TYR A 245 14.26 12.61 -4.30
CA TYR A 245 13.57 11.33 -4.43
C TYR A 245 12.42 11.42 -5.42
N TYR A 246 11.66 12.52 -5.38
CA TYR A 246 10.40 12.63 -6.11
C TYR A 246 10.60 13.05 -7.59
N ASP A 247 11.66 13.82 -7.87
CA ASP A 247 11.97 14.23 -9.25
C ASP A 247 12.29 13.01 -10.11
N GLY A 248 11.55 12.83 -11.18
CA GLY A 248 11.60 11.65 -12.04
C GLY A 248 10.78 10.42 -11.55
N VAL A 249 10.19 10.48 -10.35
CA VAL A 249 9.24 9.44 -9.88
C VAL A 249 7.82 9.81 -10.27
N GLY A 250 7.31 10.93 -9.78
CA GLY A 250 5.96 11.41 -10.06
C GLY A 250 4.84 10.67 -9.31
N ALA A 251 3.62 11.20 -9.43
CA ALA A 251 2.44 10.65 -8.74
C ALA A 251 2.02 9.28 -9.32
N ALA A 252 2.24 9.07 -10.61
CA ALA A 252 1.86 7.82 -11.26
C ALA A 252 2.70 6.64 -10.76
N ARG A 253 4.03 6.76 -10.77
CA ARG A 253 4.93 5.71 -10.26
C ARG A 253 4.84 5.57 -8.74
N ASP A 254 4.74 6.70 -8.00
CA ASP A 254 4.68 6.66 -6.54
C ASP A 254 3.41 5.98 -6.01
N VAL A 255 2.27 6.12 -6.72
CA VAL A 255 0.96 5.75 -6.19
C VAL A 255 0.15 4.85 -7.12
N ILE A 256 0.00 5.19 -8.41
CA ILE A 256 -0.88 4.44 -9.31
C ILE A 256 -0.31 3.05 -9.59
N GLN A 257 0.98 2.96 -9.91
CA GLN A 257 1.68 1.72 -10.27
C GLN A 257 1.55 0.61 -9.22
N ASN A 258 1.46 0.99 -7.96
CA ASN A 258 1.41 0.08 -6.83
C ASN A 258 0.03 0.10 -6.16
N HIS A 259 -0.20 1.02 -5.24
CA HIS A 259 -1.38 1.04 -4.39
C HIS A 259 -2.71 1.04 -5.17
N LEU A 260 -2.86 1.91 -6.20
CA LEU A 260 -4.15 2.01 -6.88
C LEU A 260 -4.41 0.83 -7.81
N LEU A 261 -3.38 0.25 -8.45
CA LEU A 261 -3.55 -0.97 -9.25
C LEU A 261 -3.83 -2.18 -8.36
N GLN A 262 -3.29 -2.25 -7.14
CA GLN A 262 -3.66 -3.27 -6.17
C GLN A 262 -5.12 -3.10 -5.69
N LEU A 263 -5.56 -1.86 -5.40
CA LEU A 263 -6.97 -1.59 -5.08
C LEU A 263 -7.91 -1.91 -6.24
N LEU A 264 -7.50 -1.61 -7.48
CA LEU A 264 -8.24 -2.00 -8.69
C LEU A 264 -8.36 -3.53 -8.76
N ALA A 265 -7.26 -4.26 -8.57
CA ALA A 265 -7.25 -5.71 -8.62
C ALA A 265 -8.21 -6.33 -7.58
N LEU A 266 -8.15 -5.89 -6.33
CA LEU A 266 -9.06 -6.34 -5.26
C LEU A 266 -10.53 -5.97 -5.53
N THR A 267 -10.76 -4.80 -6.15
CA THR A 267 -12.11 -4.35 -6.50
C THR A 267 -12.70 -5.18 -7.62
N ALA A 268 -11.90 -5.61 -8.59
CA ALA A 268 -12.37 -6.22 -9.83
C ALA A 268 -12.23 -7.74 -9.90
N MET A 269 -11.48 -8.37 -8.98
CA MET A 269 -11.23 -9.81 -9.01
C MET A 269 -12.49 -10.65 -8.84
N GLU A 270 -12.45 -11.90 -9.29
CA GLU A 270 -13.46 -12.90 -8.95
C GLU A 270 -13.26 -13.40 -7.50
N GLU A 271 -14.28 -14.05 -6.97
CA GLU A 271 -14.18 -14.69 -5.65
C GLU A 271 -13.11 -15.80 -5.68
N PRO A 272 -12.07 -15.74 -4.84
CA PRO A 272 -11.06 -16.79 -4.80
C PRO A 272 -11.64 -18.06 -4.18
N ILE A 273 -11.16 -19.22 -4.60
CA ILE A 273 -11.60 -20.54 -4.07
C ILE A 273 -11.33 -20.64 -2.56
N SER A 274 -10.29 -19.98 -2.08
CA SER A 274 -9.92 -19.88 -0.66
C SER A 274 -9.10 -18.59 -0.44
N PHE A 275 -9.00 -18.17 0.83
CA PHE A 275 -8.18 -17.02 1.23
C PHE A 275 -6.69 -17.35 1.42
N ASP A 276 -6.20 -18.45 0.85
CA ASP A 276 -4.76 -18.67 0.79
C ASP A 276 -4.08 -17.74 -0.25
N ALA A 277 -2.76 -17.65 -0.14
CA ALA A 277 -1.99 -16.72 -0.94
C ALA A 277 -2.09 -16.99 -2.45
N ASP A 278 -2.08 -18.25 -2.84
CA ASP A 278 -2.04 -18.62 -4.25
C ASP A 278 -3.34 -18.28 -4.97
N HIS A 279 -4.48 -18.61 -4.37
CA HIS A 279 -5.77 -18.32 -4.96
C HIS A 279 -6.06 -16.80 -4.98
N LEU A 280 -5.78 -16.09 -3.87
CA LEU A 280 -6.01 -14.65 -3.81
C LEU A 280 -5.15 -13.88 -4.84
N ARG A 281 -3.86 -14.21 -4.90
CA ARG A 281 -2.91 -13.57 -5.83
C ARG A 281 -3.24 -13.89 -7.28
N SER A 282 -3.63 -15.13 -7.58
CA SER A 282 -4.01 -15.53 -8.94
C SER A 282 -5.24 -14.75 -9.44
N GLU A 283 -6.24 -14.49 -8.58
CA GLU A 283 -7.38 -13.68 -8.98
C GLU A 283 -7.00 -12.22 -9.22
N LYS A 284 -6.11 -11.62 -8.42
CA LYS A 284 -5.59 -10.28 -8.65
C LYS A 284 -4.78 -10.19 -9.95
N GLU A 285 -3.89 -11.15 -10.19
CA GLU A 285 -3.08 -11.22 -11.41
C GLU A 285 -3.95 -11.32 -12.67
N LYS A 286 -5.01 -12.12 -12.64
CA LYS A 286 -5.99 -12.22 -13.75
C LYS A 286 -6.58 -10.86 -14.10
N VAL A 287 -6.92 -10.05 -13.10
CA VAL A 287 -7.42 -8.69 -13.32
C VAL A 287 -6.37 -7.83 -14.00
N LEU A 288 -5.17 -7.74 -13.42
CA LEU A 288 -4.10 -6.90 -13.97
C LEU A 288 -3.69 -7.33 -15.40
N THR A 289 -3.67 -8.63 -15.67
CA THR A 289 -3.41 -9.17 -17.01
C THR A 289 -4.52 -8.82 -18.00
N ALA A 290 -5.78 -8.76 -17.54
CA ALA A 290 -6.92 -8.43 -18.36
C ALA A 290 -7.10 -6.93 -18.61
N VAL A 291 -6.30 -6.06 -18.01
CA VAL A 291 -6.35 -4.62 -18.29
C VAL A 291 -5.95 -4.37 -19.72
N LYS A 292 -6.88 -3.75 -20.47
CA LYS A 292 -6.69 -3.31 -21.84
C LYS A 292 -6.20 -1.85 -21.85
N LEU A 293 -5.08 -1.62 -22.49
CA LEU A 293 -4.59 -0.26 -22.70
C LEU A 293 -5.49 0.45 -23.71
N PRO A 294 -5.80 1.74 -23.49
CA PRO A 294 -6.56 2.54 -24.46
C PRO A 294 -5.74 2.76 -25.75
N GLU A 295 -6.43 2.90 -26.87
CA GLU A 295 -5.78 3.20 -28.16
C GLU A 295 -5.20 4.61 -28.18
N ASP A 296 -5.89 5.57 -27.54
CA ASP A 296 -5.44 6.95 -27.36
C ASP A 296 -5.12 7.21 -25.90
N LEU A 297 -3.82 7.15 -25.55
CA LEU A 297 -3.31 7.39 -24.21
C LEU A 297 -3.56 8.81 -23.74
N GLY A 298 -3.52 9.80 -24.66
CA GLY A 298 -3.79 11.20 -24.34
C GLY A 298 -5.25 11.45 -24.01
N ALA A 299 -6.18 10.79 -24.70
CA ALA A 299 -7.60 10.88 -24.39
C ALA A 299 -7.97 10.14 -23.11
N ALA A 300 -7.15 9.20 -22.66
CA ALA A 300 -7.37 8.35 -21.51
C ALA A 300 -6.50 8.70 -20.28
N SER A 301 -5.82 9.83 -20.30
CA SER A 301 -4.98 10.26 -19.16
C SER A 301 -4.93 11.77 -19.00
N ALA A 302 -4.57 12.19 -17.79
CA ALA A 302 -4.24 13.59 -17.46
C ALA A 302 -3.08 13.61 -16.46
N ARG A 303 -2.21 14.63 -16.57
CA ARG A 303 -1.12 14.87 -15.63
C ARG A 303 -1.04 16.34 -15.24
N GLY A 304 -0.61 16.64 -14.02
CA GLY A 304 -0.54 18.01 -13.56
C GLY A 304 0.55 18.28 -12.54
N GLN A 305 0.86 19.57 -12.37
CA GLN A 305 1.77 20.08 -11.33
C GLN A 305 1.05 21.15 -10.51
N TYR A 306 1.17 21.10 -9.16
CA TYR A 306 0.60 22.16 -8.34
C TYR A 306 1.41 23.44 -8.44
N THR A 307 0.68 24.56 -8.49
CA THR A 307 1.24 25.90 -8.52
C THR A 307 1.38 26.48 -7.12
N SER A 308 2.04 27.63 -6.99
CA SER A 308 1.99 28.45 -5.78
C SER A 308 0.56 28.95 -5.55
N GLY A 309 0.18 29.11 -4.30
CA GLY A 309 -1.14 29.63 -3.95
C GLY A 309 -1.48 29.43 -2.46
N TRP A 310 -2.76 29.40 -2.15
CA TRP A 310 -3.27 29.24 -0.80
C TRP A 310 -3.93 27.87 -0.62
N GLN A 311 -3.55 27.16 0.42
CA GLN A 311 -4.21 25.91 0.84
C GLN A 311 -4.80 26.12 2.24
N GLY A 312 -6.12 26.29 2.31
CA GLY A 312 -6.73 26.77 3.53
C GLY A 312 -6.25 28.19 3.88
N ALA A 313 -5.64 28.35 5.05
CA ALA A 313 -5.11 29.64 5.51
C ALA A 313 -3.59 29.78 5.33
N GLU A 314 -2.91 28.81 4.69
CA GLU A 314 -1.47 28.81 4.51
C GLU A 314 -1.09 29.09 3.05
N GLU A 315 -0.11 29.98 2.87
CA GLU A 315 0.52 30.19 1.57
C GLU A 315 1.52 29.05 1.31
N VAL A 316 1.44 28.44 0.14
CA VAL A 316 2.28 27.30 -0.25
C VAL A 316 2.98 27.58 -1.57
N VAL A 317 4.22 27.11 -1.67
CA VAL A 317 5.02 27.23 -2.90
C VAL A 317 4.57 26.22 -3.95
N GLY A 318 4.77 26.56 -5.22
CA GLY A 318 4.54 25.64 -6.33
C GLY A 318 5.59 24.53 -6.38
N PHE A 319 5.28 23.45 -7.10
CA PHE A 319 6.16 22.31 -7.22
C PHE A 319 7.55 22.66 -7.73
N LEU A 320 7.63 23.50 -8.76
CA LEU A 320 8.90 23.92 -9.36
C LEU A 320 9.69 24.92 -8.50
N ASP A 321 9.03 25.53 -7.51
CA ASP A 321 9.62 26.48 -6.57
C ASP A 321 10.05 25.82 -5.25
N GLU A 322 9.77 24.52 -5.06
CA GLU A 322 10.21 23.79 -3.87
C GLU A 322 11.73 23.60 -3.88
N GLU A 323 12.35 23.68 -2.72
CA GLU A 323 13.81 23.58 -2.56
C GLU A 323 14.36 22.26 -3.11
N GLY A 324 15.38 22.36 -3.95
CA GLY A 324 16.10 21.21 -4.51
C GLY A 324 15.49 20.62 -5.78
N PHE A 325 14.41 21.23 -6.35
CA PHE A 325 13.86 20.80 -7.64
C PHE A 325 14.55 21.48 -8.83
N ASN A 326 14.54 20.76 -9.97
CA ASN A 326 14.85 21.34 -11.25
C ASN A 326 13.66 22.21 -11.71
N PRO A 327 13.83 23.52 -11.95
CA PRO A 327 12.74 24.41 -12.36
C PRO A 327 12.17 24.07 -13.76
N LYS A 328 12.77 23.12 -14.46
CA LYS A 328 12.29 22.59 -15.74
C LYS A 328 11.78 21.13 -15.63
N SER A 329 11.57 20.64 -14.42
CA SER A 329 11.08 19.28 -14.20
C SER A 329 9.71 19.08 -14.84
N ASN A 330 9.56 17.98 -15.58
CA ASN A 330 8.30 17.51 -16.15
C ASN A 330 7.62 16.46 -15.27
N THR A 331 8.13 16.23 -14.07
CA THR A 331 7.57 15.25 -13.12
C THR A 331 6.20 15.72 -12.66
N GLU A 332 5.20 14.91 -12.83
CA GLU A 332 3.84 15.22 -12.43
C GLU A 332 3.63 15.02 -10.91
N THR A 333 2.83 15.89 -10.30
CA THR A 333 2.38 15.79 -8.91
C THR A 333 0.92 15.35 -8.82
N TYR A 334 0.28 15.22 -9.98
CA TYR A 334 -1.05 14.67 -10.18
C TYR A 334 -1.06 13.83 -11.44
N ALA A 335 -1.66 12.66 -11.35
CA ALA A 335 -1.90 11.78 -12.48
C ALA A 335 -3.31 11.18 -12.40
N ALA A 336 -3.96 11.07 -13.56
CA ALA A 336 -5.19 10.33 -13.72
C ALA A 336 -5.13 9.45 -14.97
N VAL A 337 -5.65 8.22 -14.88
CA VAL A 337 -5.72 7.28 -16.00
C VAL A 337 -7.09 6.61 -16.03
N LYS A 338 -7.60 6.39 -17.25
CA LYS A 338 -8.79 5.59 -17.53
C LYS A 338 -8.33 4.24 -18.06
N LEU A 339 -8.79 3.15 -17.41
CA LEU A 339 -8.49 1.78 -17.76
C LEU A 339 -9.77 0.99 -18.04
N GLU A 340 -9.66 -0.06 -18.83
CA GLU A 340 -10.72 -1.04 -19.06
C GLU A 340 -10.23 -2.45 -18.71
N ILE A 341 -11.11 -3.27 -18.14
CA ILE A 341 -10.80 -4.65 -17.80
C ILE A 341 -11.56 -5.58 -18.75
N ASN A 342 -10.82 -6.28 -19.60
CA ASN A 342 -11.39 -7.14 -20.64
C ASN A 342 -11.80 -8.51 -20.08
N THR A 343 -12.75 -8.50 -19.16
CA THR A 343 -13.40 -9.71 -18.63
C THR A 343 -14.91 -9.62 -18.85
N ARG A 344 -15.59 -10.77 -18.79
CA ARG A 344 -17.06 -10.79 -18.90
C ARG A 344 -17.74 -9.95 -17.82
N ARG A 345 -17.17 -9.91 -16.63
CA ARG A 345 -17.68 -9.14 -15.48
C ARG A 345 -17.62 -7.63 -15.73
N TRP A 346 -16.55 -7.14 -16.37
CA TRP A 346 -16.24 -5.72 -16.42
C TRP A 346 -16.25 -5.11 -17.82
N SER A 347 -16.47 -5.90 -18.86
CA SER A 347 -16.50 -5.38 -20.24
C SER A 347 -17.44 -4.18 -20.38
N GLY A 348 -16.89 -3.04 -20.83
CA GLY A 348 -17.61 -1.77 -20.99
C GLY A 348 -17.77 -0.94 -19.71
N VAL A 349 -17.16 -1.33 -18.60
CA VAL A 349 -17.10 -0.53 -17.37
C VAL A 349 -15.71 0.12 -17.26
N PRO A 350 -15.58 1.44 -17.36
CA PRO A 350 -14.31 2.12 -17.18
C PRO A 350 -13.95 2.23 -15.69
N PHE A 351 -12.66 2.11 -15.43
CA PHE A 351 -12.03 2.33 -14.13
C PHE A 351 -11.17 3.59 -14.24
N TYR A 352 -11.48 4.60 -13.43
CA TYR A 352 -10.75 5.85 -13.35
C TYR A 352 -9.92 5.87 -12.08
N LEU A 353 -8.61 5.96 -12.24
CA LEU A 353 -7.65 6.04 -11.15
C LEU A 353 -7.04 7.43 -11.13
N ARG A 354 -6.96 8.08 -9.97
CA ARG A 354 -6.24 9.33 -9.81
C ARG A 354 -5.47 9.38 -8.50
N ALA A 355 -4.29 10.01 -8.58
CA ALA A 355 -3.46 10.32 -7.44
C ALA A 355 -2.91 11.74 -7.55
N GLY A 356 -2.74 12.43 -6.43
CA GLY A 356 -2.15 13.78 -6.47
C GLY A 356 -1.83 14.34 -5.10
N LYS A 357 -0.93 15.33 -5.11
CA LYS A 357 -0.47 16.09 -3.95
C LYS A 357 -1.09 17.49 -3.92
N ARG A 358 -1.10 18.15 -2.77
CA ARG A 358 -1.72 19.48 -2.58
C ARG A 358 -3.19 19.52 -3.03
N LEU A 359 -3.89 18.37 -2.95
CA LEU A 359 -5.32 18.31 -3.23
C LEU A 359 -6.17 18.80 -2.04
N GLY A 360 -7.47 18.91 -2.23
CA GLY A 360 -8.39 19.54 -1.29
C GLY A 360 -8.41 18.93 0.11
N ARG A 361 -8.13 17.62 0.23
CA ARG A 361 -7.94 16.92 1.51
C ARG A 361 -7.22 15.59 1.31
N ARG A 362 -6.66 15.06 2.39
CA ARG A 362 -6.12 13.70 2.40
C ARG A 362 -7.27 12.69 2.42
N VAL A 363 -7.33 11.83 1.38
CA VAL A 363 -8.33 10.76 1.29
C VAL A 363 -7.86 9.65 0.36
N THR A 364 -8.17 8.41 0.71
CA THR A 364 -8.14 7.28 -0.21
C THR A 364 -9.50 6.61 -0.19
N GLU A 365 -10.15 6.51 -1.35
CA GLU A 365 -11.45 5.86 -1.48
C GLU A 365 -11.60 5.10 -2.80
N ILE A 366 -12.48 4.10 -2.78
CA ILE A 366 -12.97 3.38 -3.95
C ILE A 366 -14.46 3.65 -4.06
N ALA A 367 -14.89 4.26 -5.16
CA ALA A 367 -16.31 4.52 -5.42
C ALA A 367 -16.79 3.65 -6.60
N VAL A 368 -17.70 2.74 -6.31
CA VAL A 368 -18.42 1.95 -7.31
C VAL A 368 -19.74 2.66 -7.59
N VAL A 369 -19.86 3.25 -8.78
CA VAL A 369 -21.02 4.02 -9.19
C VAL A 369 -21.90 3.15 -10.06
N PHE A 370 -23.17 3.02 -9.68
CA PHE A 370 -24.14 2.20 -10.38
C PHE A 370 -24.81 2.95 -11.52
N LYS A 371 -25.32 2.22 -12.51
CA LYS A 371 -26.11 2.80 -13.60
C LYS A 371 -27.33 3.52 -13.05
N LYS A 372 -27.74 4.58 -13.75
CA LYS A 372 -28.99 5.29 -13.42
C LYS A 372 -30.18 4.32 -13.43
N ALA A 373 -31.04 4.42 -12.44
CA ALA A 373 -32.28 3.68 -12.46
C ALA A 373 -33.14 4.14 -13.65
N PRO A 374 -33.85 3.24 -14.33
CA PRO A 374 -34.79 3.64 -15.36
C PRO A 374 -35.91 4.47 -14.73
N ASN A 375 -36.01 5.72 -15.15
CA ASN A 375 -36.80 6.75 -14.48
C ASN A 375 -38.24 6.74 -15.00
N LEU A 376 -39.05 5.72 -14.68
CA LEU A 376 -40.38 5.53 -15.25
C LEU A 376 -41.51 6.15 -14.37
N LEU A 377 -41.26 6.38 -13.07
CA LEU A 377 -42.32 6.81 -12.14
C LEU A 377 -42.12 8.23 -11.60
N PHE A 378 -40.94 8.83 -11.79
CA PHE A 378 -40.55 10.08 -11.16
C PHE A 378 -40.14 11.15 -12.17
N THR A 379 -40.67 11.06 -13.42
CA THR A 379 -40.25 11.88 -14.55
C THR A 379 -40.97 13.22 -14.69
N ASP A 380 -41.89 13.56 -13.80
CA ASP A 380 -42.75 14.75 -13.94
C ASP A 380 -42.09 16.08 -13.56
N HIS A 381 -40.82 16.05 -13.14
CA HIS A 381 -40.05 17.25 -12.78
C HIS A 381 -38.77 17.32 -13.61
N GLU A 382 -38.72 18.28 -14.54
CA GLU A 382 -37.57 18.54 -15.43
C GLU A 382 -36.27 18.89 -14.65
N ASP A 383 -36.35 19.20 -13.35
CA ASP A 383 -35.25 19.59 -12.49
C ASP A 383 -34.75 18.49 -11.54
N ASP A 384 -35.41 17.32 -11.44
CA ASP A 384 -35.04 16.25 -10.53
C ASP A 384 -34.07 15.24 -11.20
N GLU A 385 -32.81 15.64 -11.38
CA GLU A 385 -31.74 14.68 -11.67
C GLU A 385 -31.47 13.82 -10.43
N PHE A 386 -32.09 12.64 -10.38
CA PHE A 386 -31.70 11.62 -9.39
C PHE A 386 -30.23 11.26 -9.56
N GLY A 387 -29.49 11.37 -8.47
CA GLY A 387 -28.10 10.94 -8.42
C GLY A 387 -27.98 9.43 -8.68
N GLN A 388 -26.86 9.01 -9.26
CA GLN A 388 -26.54 7.60 -9.36
C GLN A 388 -26.30 7.04 -7.97
N ASN A 389 -26.79 5.81 -7.71
CA ASN A 389 -26.43 5.11 -6.51
C ASN A 389 -24.92 4.84 -6.51
N ALA A 390 -24.30 4.86 -5.35
CA ALA A 390 -22.88 4.59 -5.22
C ALA A 390 -22.57 3.82 -3.94
N PHE A 391 -21.64 2.91 -4.02
CA PHE A 391 -21.01 2.27 -2.89
C PHE A 391 -19.57 2.77 -2.78
N VAL A 392 -19.26 3.46 -1.68
CA VAL A 392 -17.96 4.09 -1.48
C VAL A 392 -17.26 3.44 -0.30
N ILE A 393 -16.07 2.89 -0.56
CA ILE A 393 -15.20 2.33 0.47
C ILE A 393 -14.15 3.39 0.80
N ARG A 394 -14.16 3.86 2.04
CA ARG A 394 -13.20 4.83 2.55
C ARG A 394 -12.04 4.07 3.20
N VAL A 395 -10.86 4.14 2.57
CA VAL A 395 -9.66 3.46 3.05
C VAL A 395 -8.95 4.28 4.12
N GLN A 396 -8.93 5.60 3.98
CA GLN A 396 -8.39 6.58 4.95
C GLN A 396 -8.88 7.99 4.64
N PRO A 397 -8.91 8.93 5.62
CA PRO A 397 -8.60 8.72 7.05
C PRO A 397 -9.77 8.12 7.84
N ASP A 398 -11.01 8.34 7.38
CA ASP A 398 -12.23 7.89 8.04
C ASP A 398 -12.63 6.51 7.53
N GLU A 399 -12.02 5.48 8.10
CA GLU A 399 -12.19 4.09 7.69
C GLU A 399 -13.65 3.63 7.74
N GLY A 400 -14.19 3.14 6.60
CA GLY A 400 -15.58 2.69 6.54
C GLY A 400 -16.12 2.50 5.13
N ALA A 401 -17.46 2.46 5.05
CA ALA A 401 -18.19 2.38 3.79
C ALA A 401 -19.45 3.25 3.82
N THR A 402 -19.80 3.82 2.68
CA THR A 402 -20.98 4.66 2.50
C THR A 402 -21.80 4.14 1.32
N ILE A 403 -23.11 3.98 1.51
CA ILE A 403 -24.06 3.72 0.44
C ILE A 403 -24.85 5.00 0.18
N ARG A 404 -24.79 5.51 -1.06
CA ARG A 404 -25.65 6.61 -1.53
C ARG A 404 -26.83 6.03 -2.31
N PHE A 405 -28.04 6.43 -1.94
CA PHE A 405 -29.27 6.00 -2.58
C PHE A 405 -30.37 7.07 -2.42
N SER A 406 -31.44 6.94 -3.21
CA SER A 406 -32.53 7.89 -3.18
C SER A 406 -33.60 7.46 -2.19
N SER A 407 -34.18 8.42 -1.45
CA SER A 407 -35.24 8.19 -0.47
C SER A 407 -36.33 9.29 -0.56
N LYS A 408 -37.57 8.91 -0.23
CA LYS A 408 -38.69 9.86 -0.20
C LYS A 408 -38.51 10.89 0.92
N VAL A 409 -38.63 12.15 0.56
CA VAL A 409 -38.67 13.24 1.55
C VAL A 409 -39.97 13.14 2.37
N PRO A 410 -39.94 13.30 3.72
CA PRO A 410 -41.14 13.33 4.52
C PRO A 410 -42.09 14.45 4.07
N GLY A 411 -43.37 14.10 3.84
CA GLY A 411 -44.40 15.03 3.38
C GLY A 411 -45.47 14.33 2.56
N THR A 412 -46.42 15.10 2.03
CA THR A 412 -47.57 14.62 1.27
C THR A 412 -47.26 14.41 -0.21
N GLN A 413 -46.18 14.99 -0.70
CA GLN A 413 -45.73 14.84 -2.09
C GLN A 413 -44.71 13.68 -2.22
N MET A 414 -44.60 13.11 -3.42
CA MET A 414 -43.62 12.10 -3.75
C MET A 414 -42.31 12.77 -4.23
N GLU A 415 -41.72 13.58 -3.34
CA GLU A 415 -40.41 14.17 -3.54
C GLU A 415 -39.30 13.16 -3.13
N ILE A 416 -38.26 13.00 -3.95
CA ILE A 416 -37.15 12.08 -3.69
C ILE A 416 -35.87 12.89 -3.59
N ARG A 417 -34.99 12.51 -2.64
CA ARG A 417 -33.63 13.05 -2.48
C ARG A 417 -32.63 11.95 -2.22
N ASP A 418 -31.39 12.25 -2.58
CA ASP A 418 -30.26 11.39 -2.26
C ASP A 418 -29.97 11.45 -0.77
N VAL A 419 -29.79 10.28 -0.18
CA VAL A 419 -29.40 10.08 1.21
C VAL A 419 -28.21 9.13 1.29
N THR A 420 -27.52 9.11 2.42
CA THR A 420 -26.39 8.22 2.67
C THR A 420 -26.64 7.34 3.88
N MET A 421 -26.16 6.11 3.79
CA MET A 421 -26.02 5.18 4.91
C MET A 421 -24.54 4.96 5.14
N ASP A 422 -24.08 5.30 6.34
CA ASP A 422 -22.67 5.23 6.70
C ASP A 422 -22.37 4.10 7.68
N PHE A 423 -21.34 3.33 7.37
CA PHE A 423 -20.67 2.42 8.27
C PHE A 423 -19.26 2.95 8.55
N GLY A 424 -18.92 3.18 9.80
CA GLY A 424 -17.59 3.58 10.24
C GLY A 424 -16.98 2.52 11.17
N TYR A 425 -15.73 2.13 10.91
CA TYR A 425 -15.04 1.14 11.74
C TYR A 425 -14.96 1.56 13.19
N GLY A 426 -14.56 2.79 13.49
CA GLY A 426 -14.44 3.30 14.85
C GLY A 426 -15.77 3.37 15.61
N ASN A 427 -16.91 3.33 14.92
CA ASN A 427 -18.24 3.30 15.53
C ASN A 427 -18.77 1.88 15.74
N ALA A 428 -18.35 0.94 14.89
CA ALA A 428 -18.86 -0.43 14.87
C ALA A 428 -18.03 -1.39 15.71
N PHE A 429 -16.73 -1.12 15.83
CA PHE A 429 -15.79 -1.96 16.56
C PHE A 429 -15.10 -1.15 17.65
N THR A 430 -14.90 -1.77 18.81
CA THR A 430 -14.20 -1.16 19.96
C THR A 430 -12.68 -1.31 19.83
N GLU A 431 -12.22 -2.24 19.01
CA GLU A 431 -10.83 -2.49 18.73
C GLU A 431 -10.29 -1.43 17.76
N SER A 432 -9.14 -0.86 18.10
CA SER A 432 -8.42 0.01 17.17
C SER A 432 -7.77 -0.81 16.07
N SER A 433 -7.93 -0.40 14.81
CA SER A 433 -7.22 -1.03 13.69
C SER A 433 -5.71 -1.02 13.93
N PRO A 434 -5.01 -2.17 13.82
CA PRO A 434 -3.56 -2.19 13.88
C PRO A 434 -2.96 -1.35 12.75
N GLU A 435 -1.74 -0.92 12.93
CA GLU A 435 -0.98 -0.27 11.85
C GLU A 435 -0.64 -1.30 10.76
N ALA A 436 -0.67 -0.89 9.50
CA ALA A 436 -0.43 -1.81 8.38
C ALA A 436 0.88 -2.61 8.52
N TYR A 437 1.94 -1.98 8.99
CA TYR A 437 3.23 -2.66 9.21
C TYR A 437 3.20 -3.68 10.35
N GLU A 438 2.37 -3.50 11.39
CA GLU A 438 2.19 -4.55 12.41
C GLU A 438 1.69 -5.83 11.75
N ARG A 439 0.66 -5.71 10.90
CA ARG A 439 0.10 -6.85 10.19
C ARG A 439 1.10 -7.49 9.23
N LEU A 440 1.76 -6.68 8.40
CA LEU A 440 2.69 -7.18 7.39
C LEU A 440 3.92 -7.84 8.00
N ILE A 441 4.52 -7.26 9.05
CA ILE A 441 5.65 -7.87 9.75
C ILE A 441 5.24 -9.21 10.37
N LEU A 442 4.06 -9.27 11.00
CA LEU A 442 3.56 -10.53 11.56
C LEU A 442 3.37 -11.59 10.47
N ASP A 443 2.79 -11.24 9.34
CA ASP A 443 2.58 -12.17 8.22
C ASP A 443 3.91 -12.67 7.62
N VAL A 444 4.93 -11.80 7.54
CA VAL A 444 6.31 -12.23 7.18
C VAL A 444 6.82 -13.28 8.16
N LEU A 445 6.70 -13.02 9.46
CA LEU A 445 7.19 -13.94 10.50
C LEU A 445 6.43 -15.27 10.53
N LEU A 446 5.15 -15.25 10.14
CA LEU A 446 4.32 -16.44 10.03
C LEU A 446 4.51 -17.19 8.70
N GLY A 447 5.07 -16.55 7.68
CA GLY A 447 5.18 -17.10 6.33
C GLY A 447 3.85 -17.10 5.59
N GLU A 448 3.06 -16.05 5.79
CA GLU A 448 1.74 -15.92 5.18
C GLU A 448 1.71 -14.77 4.18
N PRO A 449 1.92 -15.06 2.91
CA PRO A 449 2.10 -14.05 1.89
C PRO A 449 0.83 -13.54 1.18
N PRO A 450 -0.44 -13.75 1.60
CA PRO A 450 -1.60 -13.33 0.81
C PRO A 450 -1.69 -11.82 0.58
N LEU A 451 -1.10 -11.01 1.46
CA LEU A 451 -1.10 -9.54 1.36
C LEU A 451 0.15 -8.96 0.67
N PHE A 452 1.00 -9.82 0.09
CA PHE A 452 2.23 -9.40 -0.58
C PHE A 452 2.12 -9.68 -2.07
N PRO A 453 2.31 -8.67 -2.94
CA PRO A 453 2.27 -8.88 -4.38
C PRO A 453 3.36 -9.86 -4.84
N ARG A 454 3.02 -10.71 -5.81
CA ARG A 454 4.01 -11.49 -6.55
C ARG A 454 4.73 -10.62 -7.57
N HIS A 455 5.85 -11.14 -8.10
CA HIS A 455 6.57 -10.44 -9.16
C HIS A 455 5.71 -10.25 -10.41
N GLU A 456 4.85 -11.22 -10.76
CA GLU A 456 3.94 -11.12 -11.90
C GLU A 456 2.97 -9.93 -11.75
N GLU A 457 2.41 -9.72 -10.57
CA GLU A 457 1.52 -8.57 -10.31
C GLU A 457 2.27 -7.25 -10.48
N VAL A 458 3.52 -7.16 -10.00
CA VAL A 458 4.36 -5.97 -10.15
C VAL A 458 4.68 -5.71 -11.62
N GLU A 459 5.05 -6.75 -12.38
CA GLU A 459 5.34 -6.65 -13.80
C GLU A 459 4.10 -6.27 -14.62
N GLN A 460 2.91 -6.83 -14.31
CA GLN A 460 1.68 -6.42 -14.96
C GLN A 460 1.33 -4.96 -14.65
N SER A 461 1.58 -4.51 -13.42
CA SER A 461 1.36 -3.12 -13.05
C SER A 461 2.25 -2.15 -13.84
N TRP A 462 3.52 -2.50 -14.07
CA TRP A 462 4.41 -1.73 -14.95
C TRP A 462 3.97 -1.80 -16.42
N ARG A 463 3.58 -2.98 -16.93
CA ARG A 463 3.03 -3.12 -18.28
C ARG A 463 1.83 -2.19 -18.53
N ILE A 464 1.04 -1.92 -17.50
CA ILE A 464 -0.11 -1.00 -17.57
C ILE A 464 0.37 0.45 -17.56
N LEU A 465 1.33 0.81 -16.71
CA LEU A 465 1.70 2.21 -16.50
C LEU A 465 2.78 2.73 -17.47
N ASP A 466 3.79 1.93 -17.83
CA ASP A 466 4.90 2.36 -18.69
C ASP A 466 4.45 3.06 -19.97
N PRO A 467 3.42 2.57 -20.72
CA PRO A 467 2.96 3.26 -21.91
C PRO A 467 2.45 4.68 -21.67
N PHE A 468 1.83 4.96 -20.51
CA PHE A 468 1.40 6.31 -20.16
C PHE A 468 2.60 7.21 -19.84
N GLU A 469 3.57 6.69 -19.11
CA GLU A 469 4.79 7.39 -18.76
C GLU A 469 5.63 7.72 -20.01
N GLU A 470 5.79 6.76 -20.93
CA GLU A 470 6.46 6.95 -22.22
C GLU A 470 5.73 7.99 -23.08
N TYR A 471 4.39 7.92 -23.12
CA TYR A 471 3.58 8.91 -23.83
C TYR A 471 3.80 10.31 -23.24
N TRP A 472 3.71 10.47 -21.93
CA TRP A 472 3.90 11.77 -21.27
C TRP A 472 5.32 12.30 -21.42
N ALA A 473 6.33 11.44 -21.39
CA ALA A 473 7.73 11.82 -21.59
C ALA A 473 8.00 12.33 -23.02
N ALA A 474 7.25 11.82 -24.01
CA ALA A 474 7.36 12.25 -25.42
C ALA A 474 6.65 13.57 -25.71
N LEU A 475 5.77 14.04 -24.81
CA LEU A 475 5.06 15.31 -25.00
C LEU A 475 6.00 16.51 -24.84
N PRO A 476 5.93 17.52 -25.75
CA PRO A 476 6.73 18.73 -25.61
C PRO A 476 6.17 19.71 -24.55
N THR A 477 4.99 19.42 -24.00
CA THR A 477 4.29 20.28 -23.05
C THR A 477 4.62 19.89 -21.61
N GLN A 478 4.65 20.90 -20.74
CA GLN A 478 4.68 20.69 -19.29
C GLN A 478 3.36 20.05 -18.81
N PRO A 479 3.36 19.37 -17.65
CA PRO A 479 2.12 18.97 -16.98
C PRO A 479 1.21 20.18 -16.73
N ASP A 480 -0.12 19.96 -16.79
CA ASP A 480 -1.09 21.03 -16.61
C ASP A 480 -1.03 21.62 -15.19
N PRO A 481 -1.13 22.95 -15.05
CA PRO A 481 -1.11 23.58 -13.74
C PRO A 481 -2.42 23.32 -12.99
N TYR A 482 -2.34 23.12 -11.66
CA TYR A 482 -3.51 23.15 -10.78
C TYR A 482 -3.23 23.88 -9.47
N ALA A 483 -4.25 24.56 -8.96
CA ALA A 483 -4.15 25.28 -7.70
C ALA A 483 -4.09 24.35 -6.50
N PRO A 484 -3.26 24.63 -5.46
CA PRO A 484 -3.29 23.89 -4.21
C PRO A 484 -4.69 23.97 -3.56
N GLY A 485 -5.12 22.87 -2.95
CA GLY A 485 -6.46 22.74 -2.39
C GLY A 485 -7.58 22.43 -3.42
N SER A 486 -7.25 22.39 -4.72
CA SER A 486 -8.17 21.93 -5.78
C SER A 486 -8.24 20.39 -5.84
N TRP A 487 -8.95 19.85 -6.83
CA TRP A 487 -9.02 18.41 -7.09
C TRP A 487 -8.24 17.96 -8.32
N GLY A 488 -7.27 18.73 -8.75
CA GLY A 488 -6.40 18.45 -9.89
C GLY A 488 -6.57 19.43 -11.04
N PRO A 489 -5.91 19.20 -12.18
CA PRO A 489 -5.99 20.04 -13.36
C PRO A 489 -7.34 19.88 -14.10
N GLU A 490 -7.71 20.88 -14.91
CA GLU A 490 -8.93 20.87 -15.73
C GLU A 490 -8.96 19.67 -16.70
N SER A 491 -7.84 19.30 -17.27
CA SER A 491 -7.71 18.12 -18.14
C SER A 491 -8.17 16.82 -17.48
N SER A 492 -8.10 16.73 -16.15
CA SER A 492 -8.64 15.58 -15.42
C SER A 492 -10.17 15.60 -15.35
N ASP A 493 -10.79 16.76 -15.23
CA ASP A 493 -12.26 16.88 -15.31
C ASP A 493 -12.74 16.63 -16.75
N GLU A 494 -12.00 17.08 -17.76
CA GLU A 494 -12.25 16.78 -19.17
C GLU A 494 -12.17 15.28 -19.49
N LEU A 495 -11.22 14.55 -18.88
CA LEU A 495 -11.11 13.11 -19.01
C LEU A 495 -12.42 12.40 -18.66
N MET A 496 -13.07 12.81 -17.57
CA MET A 496 -14.36 12.27 -17.14
C MET A 496 -15.53 12.77 -18.03
N ALA A 497 -15.49 14.06 -18.38
CA ALA A 497 -16.56 14.72 -19.15
C ALA A 497 -16.72 14.12 -20.56
N LYS A 498 -15.64 13.64 -21.19
CA LYS A 498 -15.69 12.91 -22.49
C LYS A 498 -16.63 11.71 -22.46
N ASP A 499 -16.78 11.09 -21.30
CA ASP A 499 -17.68 9.94 -21.08
C ASP A 499 -19.01 10.36 -20.43
N GLY A 500 -19.29 11.67 -20.30
CA GLY A 500 -20.49 12.19 -19.64
C GLY A 500 -20.48 11.96 -18.11
N ARG A 501 -19.31 11.87 -17.49
CA ARG A 501 -19.11 11.59 -16.06
C ARG A 501 -18.38 12.71 -15.37
N THR A 502 -18.35 12.66 -14.05
CA THR A 502 -17.62 13.61 -13.20
C THR A 502 -16.89 12.88 -12.10
N TRP A 503 -15.78 13.46 -11.66
CA TRP A 503 -15.10 12.97 -10.47
C TRP A 503 -15.97 13.16 -9.23
N ARG A 504 -16.06 12.11 -8.44
CA ARG A 504 -16.52 12.27 -7.06
C ARG A 504 -15.56 13.19 -6.30
N ARG A 505 -16.11 14.13 -5.56
CA ARG A 505 -15.36 14.95 -4.60
C ARG A 505 -15.63 14.39 -3.21
N PRO A 506 -14.65 13.66 -2.62
CA PRO A 506 -14.80 12.97 -1.34
C PRO A 506 -15.13 13.87 -0.18
#